data_5d369bd9b0393a0da7d25669935cd1c9
#
_entry.id   5d369bd9b0393a0da7d25669935cd1c9
#
_cell.length_a   1.000
_cell.length_b   1.000
_cell.length_c   1.000
_cell.angle_alpha   90.00
_cell.angle_beta   90.00
_cell.angle_gamma   90.00
#
_symmetry.space_group_name_H-M   'P 1'
#
loop_
_entity.id
_entity.type
_entity.pdbx_description
1 polymer ?
#
loop_
_entity_poly.entity_id
_entity_poly.type
_entity_poly.pdbx_seq_one_letter_code
_entity_poly.pdbx_strand_id
1 'polypeptide(L)'
;MTSYQRVALNHASLPTSEDGPEGGLSRVRWGTVPFSALLCICQAVITLLVDRLNTSATSTLLSVIVLGTFVLLVLAVNPLLRLTRLVRPLNRGELISIVAAMLVTAGISTYGLAAQLVPLVTAPWNSEWNTPQRGWDQELHPYMNPSLYITDPGAIRVYREGLTRTVEGDLLRRPMDNAAWSQWQSYYWQVWRGIPWGVWIKPLSLWMIFVVGCYAIFYFLTYTVLDFWSNREKLSFPLATLHEALLPEPNGTGRWVPRIFTSPGFWILFSV
;
A
#
# COMPACT_ATOMS: atom_id res chain seq x y z
N MET A 1 -56.98 -3.18 34.66
CA MET A 1 -55.60 -3.11 34.21
C MET A 1 -55.53 -3.71 32.79
N THR A 2 -55.45 -2.84 31.84
CA THR A 2 -55.64 -3.13 30.44
C THR A 2 -54.37 -3.76 29.82
N SER A 3 -54.54 -4.64 28.86
CA SER A 3 -53.49 -5.43 28.15
C SER A 3 -52.35 -4.59 27.57
N TYR A 4 -52.53 -3.30 27.44
CA TYR A 4 -51.48 -2.33 26.99
C TYR A 4 -50.35 -2.11 27.97
N GLN A 5 -50.55 -2.29 29.29
CA GLN A 5 -49.50 -2.13 30.28
C GLN A 5 -48.51 -3.31 30.38
N ARG A 6 -48.92 -4.51 29.88
CA ARG A 6 -47.99 -5.67 29.84
C ARG A 6 -47.04 -5.66 28.66
N VAL A 7 -47.40 -4.98 27.57
CA VAL A 7 -46.52 -4.86 26.40
C VAL A 7 -45.41 -3.80 26.65
N ALA A 8 -45.73 -2.78 27.45
CA ALA A 8 -44.75 -1.72 27.78
C ALA A 8 -43.65 -2.17 28.77
N LEU A 9 -43.91 -3.20 29.59
CA LEU A 9 -42.91 -3.71 30.55
C LEU A 9 -41.96 -4.74 29.96
N ASN A 10 -42.26 -5.32 28.78
CA ASN A 10 -41.37 -6.25 28.08
C ASN A 10 -40.37 -5.55 27.11
N HIS A 11 -40.49 -4.22 26.96
CA HIS A 11 -39.51 -3.44 26.19
C HIS A 11 -38.48 -2.69 27.04
N ALA A 12 -38.49 -2.88 28.36
CA ALA A 12 -37.59 -2.19 29.30
C ALA A 12 -36.35 -2.99 29.71
N SER A 13 -36.08 -4.13 29.11
CA SER A 13 -34.74 -4.72 29.14
C SER A 13 -33.98 -4.27 27.88
N LEU A 14 -33.56 -3.01 27.88
CA LEU A 14 -32.44 -2.63 27.02
C LEU A 14 -31.29 -3.60 27.35
N PRO A 15 -30.70 -4.30 26.37
CA PRO A 15 -29.50 -5.03 26.64
C PRO A 15 -28.51 -4.07 27.26
N THR A 16 -28.05 -4.37 28.43
CA THR A 16 -26.96 -3.67 29.11
C THR A 16 -25.80 -3.69 28.12
N SER A 17 -25.09 -2.59 27.99
CA SER A 17 -23.99 -2.32 27.09
C SER A 17 -22.77 -3.26 27.23
N GLU A 18 -22.92 -4.41 27.87
CA GLU A 18 -21.90 -5.45 28.00
C GLU A 18 -21.97 -6.52 26.90
N ASP A 19 -23.09 -6.61 26.16
CA ASP A 19 -23.22 -7.46 24.98
C ASP A 19 -23.16 -6.64 23.66
N GLY A 20 -22.25 -5.70 23.58
CA GLY A 20 -21.82 -5.16 22.29
C GLY A 20 -21.39 -6.32 21.42
N PRO A 21 -21.57 -6.26 20.07
CA PRO A 21 -21.05 -7.28 19.19
C PRO A 21 -19.52 -7.27 19.25
N GLU A 22 -18.96 -7.81 20.32
CA GLU A 22 -17.61 -8.30 20.36
C GLU A 22 -17.53 -9.51 19.41
N GLY A 23 -17.78 -9.24 18.14
CA GLY A 23 -17.14 -9.97 17.07
C GLY A 23 -15.66 -9.65 17.16
N GLY A 24 -15.01 -10.16 18.22
CA GLY A 24 -13.71 -9.77 18.68
C GLY A 24 -12.74 -9.79 17.50
N LEU A 25 -12.25 -8.60 17.17
CA LEU A 25 -11.05 -8.46 16.36
C LEU A 25 -10.00 -9.33 17.03
N SER A 26 -9.85 -10.55 16.56
CA SER A 26 -8.88 -11.50 17.08
C SER A 26 -7.52 -10.81 17.06
N ARG A 27 -6.82 -10.84 18.20
CA ARG A 27 -5.54 -10.14 18.37
C ARG A 27 -4.59 -10.46 17.22
N VAL A 28 -4.08 -9.41 16.60
CA VAL A 28 -3.06 -9.52 15.54
C VAL A 28 -1.79 -10.09 16.15
N ARG A 29 -1.28 -11.17 15.58
CA ARG A 29 -0.02 -11.79 16.04
C ARG A 29 1.17 -10.99 15.54
N TRP A 30 2.21 -10.86 16.35
CA TRP A 30 3.43 -10.16 15.96
C TRP A 30 4.06 -10.69 14.65
N GLY A 31 3.92 -12.01 14.37
CA GLY A 31 4.37 -12.60 13.10
C GLY A 31 3.67 -12.08 11.85
N THR A 32 2.50 -11.46 11.98
CA THR A 32 1.76 -10.85 10.86
C THR A 32 2.45 -9.58 10.37
N VAL A 33 3.16 -8.86 11.25
CA VAL A 33 3.83 -7.59 10.90
C VAL A 33 4.91 -7.79 9.82
N PRO A 34 5.90 -8.69 9.99
CA PRO A 34 6.91 -8.90 8.94
C PRO A 34 6.30 -9.50 7.66
N PHE A 35 5.27 -10.33 7.78
CA PHE A 35 4.56 -10.86 6.61
C PHE A 35 3.83 -9.75 5.84
N SER A 36 3.14 -8.85 6.54
CA SER A 36 2.51 -7.66 5.94
C SER A 36 3.55 -6.76 5.26
N ALA A 37 4.68 -6.50 5.92
CA ALA A 37 5.76 -5.70 5.35
C ALA A 37 6.32 -6.33 4.07
N LEU A 38 6.51 -7.66 4.05
CA LEU A 38 6.94 -8.38 2.84
C LEU A 38 5.93 -8.21 1.70
N LEU A 39 4.62 -8.36 1.99
CA LEU A 39 3.58 -8.17 0.99
C LEU A 39 3.54 -6.73 0.46
N CYS A 40 3.73 -5.73 1.31
CA CYS A 40 3.82 -4.33 0.91
C CYS A 40 5.03 -4.08 -0.01
N ILE A 41 6.18 -4.67 0.28
CA ILE A 41 7.37 -4.59 -0.58
C ILE A 41 7.11 -5.27 -1.94
N CYS A 42 6.57 -6.49 -1.92
CA CYS A 42 6.20 -7.20 -3.16
C CYS A 42 5.21 -6.40 -3.99
N GLN A 43 4.18 -5.83 -3.35
CA GLN A 43 3.20 -4.97 -4.01
C GLN A 43 3.88 -3.74 -4.64
N ALA A 44 4.75 -3.04 -3.92
CA ALA A 44 5.46 -1.87 -4.45
C ALA A 44 6.27 -2.23 -5.70
N VAL A 45 7.01 -3.36 -5.67
CA VAL A 45 7.77 -3.85 -6.83
C VAL A 45 6.85 -4.19 -8.00
N ILE A 46 5.77 -4.95 -7.75
CA ILE A 46 4.79 -5.32 -8.79
C ILE A 46 4.17 -4.07 -9.40
N THR A 47 3.78 -3.10 -8.58
CA THR A 47 3.18 -1.85 -9.05
C THR A 47 4.14 -1.08 -9.95
N LEU A 48 5.42 -0.97 -9.57
CA LEU A 48 6.44 -0.33 -10.41
C LEU A 48 6.66 -1.06 -11.75
N LEU A 49 6.58 -2.39 -11.75
CA LEU A 49 6.69 -3.19 -12.98
C LEU A 49 5.47 -3.00 -13.88
N VAL A 50 4.28 -3.00 -13.31
CA VAL A 50 3.02 -2.82 -14.05
C VAL A 50 2.91 -1.42 -14.63
N ASP A 51 3.30 -0.38 -13.88
CA ASP A 51 3.28 1.00 -14.38
C ASP A 51 4.26 1.21 -15.56
N ARG A 52 5.34 0.43 -15.64
CA ARG A 52 6.23 0.43 -16.82
C ARG A 52 5.55 -0.10 -18.09
N LEU A 53 4.48 -0.86 -17.97
CA LEU A 53 3.68 -1.37 -19.07
C LEU A 53 2.58 -0.39 -19.53
N ASN A 54 2.66 0.88 -19.15
CA ASN A 54 1.67 1.93 -19.41
C ASN A 54 0.25 1.63 -18.87
N THR A 55 0.16 0.81 -17.84
CA THR A 55 -1.10 0.51 -17.17
C THR A 55 -1.04 1.06 -15.75
N SER A 56 -1.77 2.13 -15.46
CA SER A 56 -1.82 2.71 -14.11
C SER A 56 -2.64 1.83 -13.16
N ALA A 57 -1.97 0.87 -12.52
CA ALA A 57 -2.61 -0.06 -11.59
C ALA A 57 -3.06 0.59 -10.27
N THR A 58 -2.57 1.79 -9.96
CA THR A 58 -2.82 2.50 -8.70
C THR A 58 -3.61 3.80 -8.85
N SER A 59 -4.02 4.16 -10.06
CA SER A 59 -4.78 5.39 -10.32
C SER A 59 -6.24 5.33 -9.88
N THR A 60 -6.71 4.16 -9.45
CA THR A 60 -8.09 3.95 -9.00
C THR A 60 -8.17 3.94 -7.47
N LEU A 61 -9.30 4.37 -6.92
CA LEU A 61 -9.62 4.29 -5.49
C LEU A 61 -9.48 2.87 -4.91
N LEU A 62 -9.67 1.86 -5.75
CA LEU A 62 -9.42 0.44 -5.46
C LEU A 62 -8.20 0.00 -6.27
N SER A 63 -7.06 -0.15 -5.60
CA SER A 63 -5.90 -0.78 -6.22
C SER A 63 -6.22 -2.24 -6.56
N VAL A 64 -6.24 -2.57 -7.84
CA VAL A 64 -6.48 -3.93 -8.33
C VAL A 64 -5.49 -4.93 -7.73
N ILE A 65 -4.24 -4.51 -7.52
CA ILE A 65 -3.19 -5.34 -6.91
C ILE A 65 -3.53 -5.66 -5.46
N VAL A 66 -4.01 -4.67 -4.68
CA VAL A 66 -4.42 -4.90 -3.29
C VAL A 66 -5.60 -5.84 -3.22
N LEU A 67 -6.63 -5.57 -4.02
CA LEU A 67 -7.84 -6.38 -4.05
C LEU A 67 -7.53 -7.82 -4.50
N GLY A 68 -6.75 -7.98 -5.57
CA GLY A 68 -6.32 -9.30 -6.08
C GLY A 68 -5.50 -10.08 -5.06
N THR A 69 -4.54 -9.42 -4.38
CA THR A 69 -3.75 -10.04 -3.32
C THR A 69 -4.65 -10.44 -2.14
N PHE A 70 -5.62 -9.60 -1.77
CA PHE A 70 -6.55 -9.92 -0.70
C PHE A 70 -7.41 -11.15 -1.02
N VAL A 71 -7.98 -11.19 -2.22
CA VAL A 71 -8.74 -12.36 -2.69
C VAL A 71 -7.86 -13.62 -2.69
N LEU A 72 -6.62 -13.52 -3.14
CA LEU A 72 -5.66 -14.63 -3.13
C LEU A 72 -5.32 -15.09 -1.70
N LEU A 73 -5.14 -14.16 -0.76
CA LEU A 73 -4.91 -14.49 0.65
C LEU A 73 -6.10 -15.26 1.24
N VAL A 74 -7.32 -14.82 0.94
CA VAL A 74 -8.54 -15.43 1.50
C VAL A 74 -8.85 -16.77 0.83
N LEU A 75 -8.78 -16.87 -0.50
CA LEU A 75 -9.24 -18.04 -1.25
C LEU A 75 -8.16 -19.11 -1.48
N ALA A 76 -6.90 -18.73 -1.50
CA ALA A 76 -5.80 -19.67 -1.77
C ALA A 76 -4.90 -19.86 -0.54
N VAL A 77 -4.28 -18.78 -0.03
CA VAL A 77 -3.28 -18.89 1.02
C VAL A 77 -3.89 -19.41 2.32
N ASN A 78 -5.00 -18.85 2.76
CA ASN A 78 -5.61 -19.22 4.05
C ASN A 78 -6.15 -20.65 4.08
N PRO A 79 -6.85 -21.16 3.03
CA PRO A 79 -7.18 -22.58 2.93
C PRO A 79 -5.96 -23.50 2.85
N LEU A 80 -4.92 -23.12 2.11
CA LEU A 80 -3.68 -23.90 2.01
C LEU A 80 -2.97 -24.02 3.36
N LEU A 81 -2.88 -22.93 4.12
CA LEU A 81 -2.32 -22.95 5.48
C LEU A 81 -3.11 -23.89 6.42
N ARG A 82 -4.44 -23.94 6.26
CA ARG A 82 -5.29 -24.88 7.02
C ARG A 82 -5.05 -26.32 6.60
N LEU A 83 -4.89 -26.58 5.32
CA LEU A 83 -4.69 -27.93 4.77
C LEU A 83 -3.32 -28.48 5.20
N THR A 84 -2.26 -27.70 5.07
CA THR A 84 -0.88 -28.10 5.40
C THR A 84 -0.64 -28.22 6.90
N ARG A 85 -1.41 -27.51 7.73
CA ARG A 85 -1.25 -27.43 9.19
C ARG A 85 0.16 -27.00 9.66
N LEU A 86 1.01 -26.56 8.74
CA LEU A 86 2.38 -26.11 9.05
C LEU A 86 2.38 -24.79 9.82
N VAL A 87 1.49 -23.89 9.44
CA VAL A 87 1.33 -22.57 10.07
C VAL A 87 -0.16 -22.35 10.37
N ARG A 88 -0.45 -21.65 11.44
CA ARG A 88 -1.84 -21.29 11.75
C ARG A 88 -2.40 -20.33 10.69
N PRO A 89 -3.63 -20.56 10.23
CA PRO A 89 -4.28 -19.67 9.25
C PRO A 89 -4.39 -18.24 9.78
N LEU A 90 -4.44 -17.29 8.86
CA LEU A 90 -4.63 -15.88 9.18
C LEU A 90 -6.04 -15.66 9.73
N ASN A 91 -6.13 -14.92 10.82
CA ASN A 91 -7.41 -14.55 11.39
C ASN A 91 -7.98 -13.28 10.72
N ARG A 92 -9.24 -12.94 11.02
CA ARG A 92 -9.94 -11.79 10.43
C ARG A 92 -9.21 -10.46 10.69
N GLY A 93 -8.73 -10.23 11.92
CA GLY A 93 -8.00 -9.01 12.28
C GLY A 93 -6.67 -8.90 11.55
N GLU A 94 -5.96 -10.02 11.35
CA GLU A 94 -4.71 -10.06 10.58
C GLU A 94 -4.94 -9.74 9.11
N LEU A 95 -5.97 -10.31 8.49
CA LEU A 95 -6.35 -10.01 7.10
C LEU A 95 -6.68 -8.54 6.91
N ILE A 96 -7.48 -7.94 7.81
CA ILE A 96 -7.80 -6.51 7.78
C ILE A 96 -6.53 -5.66 7.92
N SER A 97 -5.64 -6.00 8.86
CA SER A 97 -4.40 -5.26 9.08
C SER A 97 -3.47 -5.30 7.87
N ILE A 98 -3.36 -6.47 7.21
CA ILE A 98 -2.57 -6.64 5.98
C ILE A 98 -3.14 -5.76 4.87
N VAL A 99 -4.46 -5.82 4.64
CA VAL A 99 -5.11 -5.02 3.57
C VAL A 99 -4.96 -3.53 3.84
N ALA A 100 -5.17 -3.09 5.08
CA ALA A 100 -4.99 -1.68 5.45
C ALA A 100 -3.55 -1.19 5.18
N ALA A 101 -2.54 -1.98 5.55
CA ALA A 101 -1.15 -1.66 5.26
C ALA A 101 -0.87 -1.61 3.76
N MET A 102 -1.42 -2.54 2.98
CA MET A 102 -1.28 -2.57 1.52
C MET A 102 -1.98 -1.38 0.85
N LEU A 103 -3.16 -0.96 1.32
CA LEU A 103 -3.85 0.22 0.79
C LEU A 103 -3.05 1.51 1.01
N VAL A 104 -2.44 1.67 2.19
CA VAL A 104 -1.53 2.80 2.46
C VAL A 104 -0.31 2.76 1.55
N THR A 105 0.32 1.59 1.40
CA THR A 105 1.52 1.41 0.57
C THR A 105 1.22 1.63 -0.92
N ALA A 106 0.03 1.27 -1.40
CA ALA A 106 -0.36 1.46 -2.79
C ALA A 106 -0.28 2.93 -3.23
N GLY A 107 -0.68 3.86 -2.34
CA GLY A 107 -0.59 5.29 -2.62
C GLY A 107 0.84 5.84 -2.62
N ILE A 108 1.78 5.19 -1.93
CA ILE A 108 3.16 5.67 -1.81
C ILE A 108 4.00 5.23 -3.02
N SER A 109 3.81 4.02 -3.51
CA SER A 109 4.77 3.35 -4.41
C SER A 109 4.83 3.93 -5.82
N THR A 110 3.79 4.62 -6.31
CA THR A 110 3.74 5.13 -7.69
C THR A 110 3.26 6.58 -7.78
N TYR A 111 2.10 6.82 -8.39
CA TYR A 111 1.57 8.14 -8.70
C TYR A 111 1.36 9.05 -7.48
N GLY A 112 1.14 8.47 -6.29
CA GLY A 112 0.89 9.26 -5.09
C GLY A 112 2.15 9.97 -4.55
N LEU A 113 3.28 9.27 -4.49
CA LEU A 113 4.51 9.84 -3.94
C LEU A 113 5.74 9.56 -4.79
N ALA A 114 6.10 8.29 -5.04
CA ALA A 114 7.39 7.96 -5.65
C ALA A 114 7.54 8.54 -7.05
N ALA A 115 6.49 8.51 -7.87
CA ALA A 115 6.49 9.06 -9.22
C ALA A 115 6.60 10.59 -9.26
N GLN A 116 6.23 11.29 -8.19
CA GLN A 116 6.28 12.75 -8.12
C GLN A 116 7.51 13.25 -7.36
N LEU A 117 7.85 12.60 -6.24
CA LEU A 117 8.91 13.05 -5.36
C LEU A 117 10.29 12.96 -6.02
N VAL A 118 10.60 11.84 -6.67
CA VAL A 118 11.93 11.62 -7.26
C VAL A 118 12.23 12.63 -8.37
N PRO A 119 11.33 12.86 -9.36
CA PRO A 119 11.49 13.96 -10.30
C PRO A 119 11.60 15.33 -9.63
N LEU A 120 10.77 15.60 -8.63
CA LEU A 120 10.73 16.90 -7.94
C LEU A 120 12.07 17.23 -7.27
N VAL A 121 12.69 16.28 -6.57
CA VAL A 121 13.95 16.52 -5.87
C VAL A 121 15.16 16.64 -6.80
N THR A 122 15.05 16.20 -8.05
CA THR A 122 16.10 16.30 -9.07
C THR A 122 15.91 17.47 -10.04
N ALA A 123 14.68 17.96 -10.19
CA ALA A 123 14.31 18.95 -11.21
C ALA A 123 15.11 20.24 -11.17
N PRO A 124 15.31 20.92 -10.00
CA PRO A 124 15.92 22.23 -9.98
C PRO A 124 17.37 22.27 -10.46
N TRP A 125 18.12 21.18 -10.26
CA TRP A 125 19.52 21.06 -10.68
C TRP A 125 19.70 20.23 -11.96
N ASN A 126 18.61 19.96 -12.66
CA ASN A 126 18.71 19.29 -13.94
C ASN A 126 19.13 20.26 -15.06
N SER A 127 20.29 20.03 -15.65
CA SER A 127 20.85 20.87 -16.71
C SER A 127 20.00 20.97 -17.98
N GLU A 128 19.14 19.98 -18.26
CA GLU A 128 18.20 20.06 -19.39
C GLU A 128 17.07 21.05 -19.14
N TRP A 129 16.68 21.24 -17.87
CA TRP A 129 15.60 22.14 -17.50
C TRP A 129 16.13 23.51 -17.09
N ASN A 130 17.27 23.57 -16.42
CA ASN A 130 17.94 24.80 -16.05
C ASN A 130 18.82 25.27 -17.23
N THR A 131 18.18 25.86 -18.24
CA THR A 131 18.89 26.44 -19.37
C THR A 131 19.35 27.87 -19.05
N PRO A 132 20.38 28.40 -19.74
CA PRO A 132 20.83 29.79 -19.54
C PRO A 132 19.70 30.82 -19.69
N GLN A 133 18.69 30.55 -20.51
CA GLN A 133 17.54 31.42 -20.71
C GLN A 133 16.59 31.43 -19.51
N ARG A 134 16.52 30.34 -18.74
CA ARG A 134 15.67 30.23 -17.53
C ARG A 134 16.32 30.84 -16.31
N GLY A 135 17.65 30.88 -16.25
CA GLY A 135 18.41 31.55 -15.20
C GLY A 135 18.17 31.03 -13.78
N TRP A 136 17.81 29.76 -13.60
CA TRP A 136 17.47 29.19 -12.28
C TRP A 136 18.61 29.28 -11.27
N ASP A 137 19.87 29.32 -11.72
CA ASP A 137 21.03 29.48 -10.83
C ASP A 137 21.00 30.83 -10.11
N GLN A 138 20.43 31.87 -10.74
CA GLN A 138 20.35 33.23 -10.19
C GLN A 138 19.00 33.51 -9.54
N GLU A 139 17.92 32.99 -10.11
CA GLU A 139 16.55 33.32 -9.70
C GLU A 139 15.95 32.33 -8.70
N LEU A 140 16.35 31.07 -8.74
CA LEU A 140 15.70 29.99 -7.96
C LEU A 140 16.64 29.40 -6.88
N HIS A 141 17.84 28.98 -7.26
CA HIS A 141 18.76 28.27 -6.36
C HIS A 141 19.12 29.03 -5.07
N PRO A 142 19.27 30.38 -5.06
CA PRO A 142 19.57 31.11 -3.84
C PRO A 142 18.49 31.00 -2.76
N TYR A 143 17.26 30.73 -3.14
CA TYR A 143 16.11 30.61 -2.23
C TYR A 143 15.79 29.17 -1.85
N MET A 144 16.46 28.18 -2.45
CA MET A 144 16.21 26.77 -2.21
C MET A 144 17.17 26.21 -1.16
N ASN A 145 16.64 25.38 -0.26
CA ASN A 145 17.48 24.63 0.66
C ASN A 145 18.10 23.40 -0.04
N PRO A 146 19.42 23.39 -0.31
CA PRO A 146 20.06 22.28 -1.04
C PRO A 146 19.92 20.92 -0.34
N SER A 147 19.64 20.90 0.97
CA SER A 147 19.45 19.65 1.70
C SER A 147 18.18 18.87 1.30
N LEU A 148 17.20 19.54 0.68
CA LEU A 148 15.94 18.94 0.24
C LEU A 148 15.99 18.40 -1.19
N TYR A 149 17.08 18.64 -1.91
CA TYR A 149 17.21 18.34 -3.34
C TYR A 149 18.47 17.55 -3.64
N ILE A 150 18.51 16.92 -4.80
CA ILE A 150 19.71 16.30 -5.34
C ILE A 150 20.45 17.36 -6.16
N THR A 151 21.59 17.79 -5.66
CA THR A 151 22.40 18.84 -6.28
C THR A 151 23.56 18.29 -7.11
N ASP A 152 23.88 17.01 -6.98
CA ASP A 152 24.97 16.35 -7.70
C ASP A 152 24.58 16.03 -9.15
N PRO A 153 25.24 16.65 -10.15
CA PRO A 153 24.93 16.41 -11.57
C PRO A 153 25.13 14.96 -12.00
N GLY A 154 26.09 14.25 -11.35
CA GLY A 154 26.35 12.83 -11.64
C GLY A 154 25.17 11.95 -11.22
N ALA A 155 24.64 12.17 -10.02
CA ALA A 155 23.46 11.45 -9.52
C ALA A 155 22.22 11.73 -10.35
N ILE A 156 22.00 12.99 -10.77
CA ILE A 156 20.89 13.39 -11.63
C ILE A 156 20.97 12.69 -13.00
N ARG A 157 22.19 12.68 -13.59
CA ARG A 157 22.41 11.99 -14.86
C ARG A 157 22.15 10.48 -14.77
N VAL A 158 22.67 9.82 -13.73
CA VAL A 158 22.40 8.40 -13.47
C VAL A 158 20.90 8.11 -13.35
N TYR A 159 20.16 8.99 -12.69
CA TYR A 159 18.71 8.86 -12.57
C TYR A 159 17.99 8.96 -13.93
N ARG A 160 18.39 9.88 -14.79
CA ARG A 160 17.69 10.15 -16.06
C ARG A 160 18.11 9.24 -17.21
N GLU A 161 19.39 9.02 -17.35
CA GLU A 161 19.97 8.26 -18.47
C GLU A 161 20.20 6.79 -18.12
N GLY A 162 20.18 6.47 -16.84
CA GLY A 162 20.53 5.16 -16.31
C GLY A 162 22.04 5.02 -16.08
N LEU A 163 22.41 3.91 -15.47
CA LEU A 163 23.80 3.58 -15.19
C LEU A 163 24.42 2.94 -16.45
N THR A 164 25.46 3.58 -16.98
CA THR A 164 26.16 3.12 -18.19
C THR A 164 27.43 2.32 -17.89
N ARG A 165 27.97 2.46 -16.69
CA ARG A 165 29.19 1.79 -16.25
C ARG A 165 29.02 1.19 -14.87
N THR A 166 29.75 0.10 -14.61
CA THR A 166 29.88 -0.49 -13.28
C THR A 166 30.71 0.40 -12.37
N VAL A 167 30.72 0.10 -11.06
CA VAL A 167 31.59 0.78 -10.08
C VAL A 167 33.07 0.60 -10.45
N GLU A 168 33.43 -0.51 -11.08
CA GLU A 168 34.78 -0.84 -11.54
C GLU A 168 35.16 -0.19 -12.88
N GLY A 169 34.21 0.52 -13.51
CA GLY A 169 34.45 1.29 -14.75
C GLY A 169 34.09 0.55 -16.04
N ASP A 170 33.74 -0.73 -15.97
CA ASP A 170 33.34 -1.53 -17.12
C ASP A 170 31.97 -1.11 -17.66
N LEU A 171 31.74 -1.33 -18.95
CA LEU A 171 30.43 -1.07 -19.55
C LEU A 171 29.36 -1.98 -18.95
N LEU A 172 28.35 -1.38 -18.37
CA LEU A 172 27.19 -2.09 -17.84
C LEU A 172 26.26 -2.46 -18.99
N ARG A 173 26.27 -3.74 -19.39
CA ARG A 173 25.40 -4.24 -20.46
C ARG A 173 24.19 -4.94 -19.87
N ARG A 174 23.00 -4.53 -20.32
CA ARG A 174 21.75 -5.22 -19.98
C ARG A 174 21.79 -6.63 -20.60
N PRO A 175 21.50 -7.70 -19.85
CA PRO A 175 21.37 -9.04 -20.40
C PRO A 175 20.29 -9.11 -21.47
N MET A 176 20.42 -10.05 -22.41
CA MET A 176 19.35 -10.34 -23.37
C MET A 176 18.12 -10.91 -22.66
N ASP A 177 16.95 -10.78 -23.26
CA ASP A 177 15.68 -11.22 -22.63
C ASP A 177 15.65 -12.74 -22.35
N ASN A 178 16.40 -13.53 -23.13
CA ASN A 178 16.59 -14.98 -22.93
C ASN A 178 17.79 -15.35 -22.06
N ALA A 179 18.45 -14.40 -21.44
CA ALA A 179 19.61 -14.64 -20.60
C ALA A 179 19.25 -15.43 -19.34
N ALA A 180 20.20 -16.20 -18.82
CA ALA A 180 20.02 -16.94 -17.58
C ALA A 180 19.75 -15.99 -16.39
N TRP A 181 18.94 -16.44 -15.43
CA TRP A 181 18.60 -15.66 -14.22
C TRP A 181 19.83 -15.13 -13.48
N SER A 182 20.92 -15.88 -13.44
CA SER A 182 22.18 -15.45 -12.82
C SER A 182 22.79 -14.18 -13.44
N GLN A 183 22.62 -13.99 -14.78
CA GLN A 183 23.09 -12.79 -15.47
C GLN A 183 22.24 -11.58 -15.11
N TRP A 184 20.92 -11.74 -15.00
CA TRP A 184 20.01 -10.71 -14.51
C TRP A 184 20.28 -10.34 -13.07
N GLN A 185 20.55 -11.31 -12.20
CA GLN A 185 20.88 -11.08 -10.81
C GLN A 185 22.19 -10.28 -10.69
N SER A 186 23.23 -10.66 -11.42
CA SER A 186 24.50 -9.93 -11.48
C SER A 186 24.31 -8.50 -11.99
N TYR A 187 23.52 -8.31 -13.04
CA TYR A 187 23.20 -6.99 -13.59
C TYR A 187 22.51 -6.11 -12.56
N TYR A 188 21.44 -6.57 -11.93
CA TYR A 188 20.72 -5.77 -10.92
C TYR A 188 21.58 -5.48 -9.68
N TRP A 189 22.47 -6.39 -9.30
CA TRP A 189 23.42 -6.16 -8.22
C TRP A 189 24.41 -5.04 -8.56
N GLN A 190 24.94 -5.03 -9.79
CA GLN A 190 25.84 -3.98 -10.28
C GLN A 190 25.12 -2.63 -10.36
N VAL A 191 23.87 -2.61 -10.85
CA VAL A 191 23.03 -1.40 -10.85
C VAL A 191 22.84 -0.88 -9.44
N TRP A 192 22.49 -1.74 -8.48
CA TRP A 192 22.30 -1.36 -7.08
C TRP A 192 23.55 -0.75 -6.45
N ARG A 193 24.70 -1.34 -6.70
CA ARG A 193 26.01 -0.82 -6.22
C ARG A 193 26.40 0.49 -6.88
N GLY A 194 26.01 0.70 -8.13
CA GLY A 194 26.32 1.89 -8.91
C GLY A 194 25.48 3.13 -8.56
N ILE A 195 24.37 2.96 -7.81
CA ILE A 195 23.56 4.09 -7.37
C ILE A 195 24.31 4.86 -6.27
N PRO A 196 24.48 6.19 -6.40
CA PRO A 196 25.18 7.01 -5.40
C PRO A 196 24.28 7.28 -4.17
N TRP A 197 23.96 6.25 -3.40
CA TRP A 197 23.03 6.31 -2.26
C TRP A 197 23.32 7.44 -1.28
N GLY A 198 24.58 7.76 -1.04
CA GLY A 198 24.99 8.84 -0.12
C GLY A 198 24.39 10.20 -0.48
N VAL A 199 24.18 10.46 -1.77
CA VAL A 199 23.58 11.71 -2.26
C VAL A 199 22.05 11.69 -2.08
N TRP A 200 21.42 10.52 -2.21
CA TRP A 200 19.96 10.36 -2.15
C TRP A 200 19.41 10.30 -0.73
N ILE A 201 20.13 9.69 0.21
CA ILE A 201 19.61 9.39 1.55
C ILE A 201 19.15 10.66 2.27
N LYS A 202 19.97 11.72 2.26
CA LYS A 202 19.67 12.95 3.01
C LYS A 202 18.39 13.65 2.52
N PRO A 203 18.24 13.99 1.24
CA PRO A 203 17.01 14.62 0.75
C PRO A 203 15.79 13.74 0.94
N LEU A 204 15.86 12.46 0.57
CA LEU A 204 14.73 11.55 0.70
C LEU A 204 14.30 11.35 2.16
N SER A 205 15.26 11.27 3.11
CA SER A 205 14.90 11.14 4.53
C SER A 205 14.17 12.36 5.06
N LEU A 206 14.58 13.57 4.67
CA LEU A 206 13.89 14.81 5.05
C LEU A 206 12.47 14.87 4.48
N TRP A 207 12.30 14.51 3.21
CA TRP A 207 10.98 14.41 2.60
C TRP A 207 10.12 13.32 3.25
N MET A 208 10.71 12.18 3.63
CA MET A 208 9.98 11.12 4.33
C MET A 208 9.49 11.54 5.70
N ILE A 209 10.25 12.35 6.45
CA ILE A 209 9.78 12.94 7.72
C ILE A 209 8.53 13.80 7.48
N PHE A 210 8.55 14.64 6.43
CA PHE A 210 7.40 15.43 6.05
C PHE A 210 6.19 14.57 5.68
N VAL A 211 6.39 13.53 4.86
CA VAL A 211 5.34 12.58 4.45
C VAL A 211 4.74 11.86 5.66
N VAL A 212 5.57 11.36 6.57
CA VAL A 212 5.10 10.71 7.81
C VAL A 212 4.29 11.70 8.66
N GLY A 213 4.73 12.97 8.74
CA GLY A 213 3.97 14.03 9.41
C GLY A 213 2.58 14.22 8.80
N CYS A 214 2.47 14.28 7.48
CA CYS A 214 1.18 14.36 6.77
C CYS A 214 0.29 13.15 7.07
N TYR A 215 0.82 11.94 7.00
CA TYR A 215 0.06 10.72 7.34
C TYR A 215 -0.40 10.72 8.80
N ALA A 216 0.43 11.19 9.73
CA ALA A 216 0.05 11.32 11.13
C ALA A 216 -1.13 12.29 11.31
N ILE A 217 -1.09 13.46 10.64
CA ILE A 217 -2.19 14.43 10.67
C ILE A 217 -3.48 13.80 10.12
N PHE A 218 -3.43 13.13 8.96
CA PHE A 218 -4.59 12.46 8.41
C PHE A 218 -5.12 11.34 9.30
N TYR A 219 -4.23 10.58 9.94
CA TYR A 219 -4.62 9.55 10.90
C TYR A 219 -5.37 10.12 12.08
N PHE A 220 -4.83 11.16 12.75
CA PHE A 220 -5.48 11.79 13.89
C PHE A 220 -6.79 12.47 13.51
N LEU A 221 -6.84 13.14 12.34
CA LEU A 221 -8.07 13.72 11.81
C LEU A 221 -9.14 12.64 11.60
N THR A 222 -8.79 11.57 10.92
CA THR A 222 -9.70 10.45 10.66
C THR A 222 -10.17 9.83 11.98
N TYR A 223 -9.27 9.58 12.93
CA TYR A 223 -9.61 9.04 14.23
C TYR A 223 -10.61 9.92 15.00
N THR A 224 -10.43 11.24 14.95
CA THR A 224 -11.32 12.20 15.63
C THR A 224 -12.72 12.25 15.00
N VAL A 225 -12.80 12.13 13.66
CA VAL A 225 -14.06 12.31 12.94
C VAL A 225 -14.79 10.99 12.71
N LEU A 226 -14.09 9.85 12.77
CA LEU A 226 -14.65 8.52 12.46
C LEU A 226 -15.85 8.16 13.36
N ASP A 227 -15.76 8.43 14.67
CA ASP A 227 -16.85 8.16 15.60
C ASP A 227 -18.11 8.98 15.28
N PHE A 228 -17.92 10.24 14.92
CA PHE A 228 -19.02 11.09 14.49
C PHE A 228 -19.67 10.57 13.19
N TRP A 229 -18.87 10.23 12.19
CA TRP A 229 -19.35 9.75 10.89
C TRP A 229 -20.04 8.39 11.00
N SER A 230 -19.52 7.47 11.80
CA SER A 230 -20.09 6.12 11.92
C SER A 230 -21.32 6.09 12.79
N ASN A 231 -21.34 6.82 13.93
CA ASN A 231 -22.39 6.69 14.93
C ASN A 231 -23.48 7.75 14.81
N ARG A 232 -23.13 8.98 14.43
CA ARG A 232 -24.10 10.08 14.30
C ARG A 232 -24.64 10.24 12.89
N GLU A 233 -23.75 10.40 11.91
CA GLU A 233 -24.13 10.60 10.50
C GLU A 233 -24.51 9.28 9.81
N LYS A 234 -24.12 8.13 10.36
CA LYS A 234 -24.37 6.79 9.80
C LYS A 234 -23.96 6.70 8.32
N LEU A 235 -22.81 7.31 8.00
CA LEU A 235 -22.30 7.29 6.63
C LEU A 235 -21.98 5.86 6.20
N SER A 236 -22.34 5.55 4.97
CA SER A 236 -21.94 4.28 4.36
C SER A 236 -20.47 4.38 3.91
N PHE A 237 -19.69 3.36 4.23
CA PHE A 237 -18.29 3.23 3.81
C PHE A 237 -18.19 2.10 2.76
N PRO A 238 -18.56 2.33 1.49
CA PRO A 238 -18.70 1.26 0.50
C PRO A 238 -17.41 0.48 0.25
N LEU A 239 -16.24 1.12 0.36
CA LEU A 239 -14.96 0.43 0.23
C LEU A 239 -14.68 -0.49 1.42
N ALA A 240 -15.03 -0.07 2.63
CA ALA A 240 -14.88 -0.91 3.82
C ALA A 240 -15.85 -2.09 3.79
N THR A 241 -17.11 -1.85 3.40
CA THR A 241 -18.11 -2.92 3.27
C THR A 241 -17.75 -3.94 2.20
N LEU A 242 -17.12 -3.52 1.09
CA LEU A 242 -16.60 -4.44 0.08
C LEU A 242 -15.52 -5.36 0.68
N HIS A 243 -14.53 -4.78 1.37
CA HIS A 243 -13.48 -5.59 2.00
C HIS A 243 -14.04 -6.50 3.10
N GLU A 244 -15.04 -6.02 3.85
CA GLU A 244 -15.72 -6.82 4.86
C GLU A 244 -16.46 -8.01 4.27
N ALA A 245 -17.15 -7.83 3.15
CA ALA A 245 -17.85 -8.91 2.44
C ALA A 245 -16.92 -10.00 1.91
N LEU A 246 -15.65 -9.66 1.67
CA LEU A 246 -14.60 -10.60 1.24
C LEU A 246 -13.91 -11.32 2.41
N LEU A 247 -14.20 -10.95 3.67
CA LEU A 247 -13.64 -11.62 4.84
C LEU A 247 -14.40 -12.91 5.19
N PRO A 248 -13.70 -13.92 5.74
CA PRO A 248 -14.36 -15.09 6.33
C PRO A 248 -15.32 -14.69 7.47
N GLU A 249 -16.41 -15.42 7.64
CA GLU A 249 -17.37 -15.14 8.72
C GLU A 249 -16.74 -15.24 10.11
N PRO A 250 -17.11 -14.35 11.06
CA PRO A 250 -16.48 -14.30 12.38
C PRO A 250 -16.72 -15.53 13.24
N ASN A 251 -17.85 -16.19 13.09
CA ASN A 251 -18.29 -17.27 13.97
C ASN A 251 -18.47 -18.58 13.21
N GLY A 252 -17.55 -19.51 13.44
CA GLY A 252 -17.70 -20.97 13.54
C GLY A 252 -18.65 -21.76 12.66
N THR A 253 -19.20 -21.18 11.58
CA THR A 253 -20.03 -21.94 10.63
C THR A 253 -19.22 -22.96 9.82
N GLY A 254 -17.92 -23.09 10.12
CA GLY A 254 -17.02 -24.01 9.40
C GLY A 254 -16.72 -23.59 7.96
N ARG A 255 -17.35 -22.54 7.46
CA ARG A 255 -17.17 -22.06 6.09
C ARG A 255 -15.90 -21.20 6.02
N TRP A 256 -14.96 -21.63 5.19
CA TRP A 256 -13.66 -20.98 4.99
C TRP A 256 -13.72 -19.93 3.90
N VAL A 257 -14.73 -20.05 3.02
CA VAL A 257 -14.94 -19.20 1.86
C VAL A 257 -16.01 -18.18 2.22
N PRO A 258 -15.80 -16.89 2.00
CA PRO A 258 -16.79 -15.85 2.19
C PRO A 258 -18.07 -16.12 1.39
N ARG A 259 -19.22 -15.73 1.92
CA ARG A 259 -20.54 -16.00 1.28
C ARG A 259 -20.63 -15.45 -0.13
N ILE A 260 -19.96 -14.33 -0.42
CA ILE A 260 -19.97 -13.71 -1.73
C ILE A 260 -19.52 -14.68 -2.82
N PHE A 261 -18.48 -15.48 -2.56
CA PHE A 261 -17.95 -16.47 -3.52
C PHE A 261 -18.79 -17.74 -3.62
N THR A 262 -19.74 -17.97 -2.70
CA THR A 262 -20.68 -19.10 -2.78
C THR A 262 -22.00 -18.72 -3.44
N SER A 263 -22.21 -17.43 -3.74
CA SER A 263 -23.41 -16.92 -4.39
C SER A 263 -23.34 -17.13 -5.91
N PRO A 264 -24.33 -17.79 -6.53
CA PRO A 264 -24.39 -17.92 -7.98
C PRO A 264 -24.42 -16.56 -8.69
N GLY A 265 -25.10 -15.57 -8.10
CA GLY A 265 -25.19 -14.22 -8.65
C GLY A 265 -23.85 -13.53 -8.81
N PHE A 266 -22.91 -13.77 -7.89
CA PHE A 266 -21.54 -13.24 -8.01
C PHE A 266 -20.85 -13.76 -9.28
N TRP A 267 -20.92 -15.07 -9.52
CA TRP A 267 -20.26 -15.69 -10.67
C TRP A 267 -20.92 -15.35 -12.01
N ILE A 268 -22.24 -15.16 -12.01
CA ILE A 268 -22.95 -14.67 -13.19
C ILE A 268 -22.49 -13.26 -13.56
N LEU A 269 -22.38 -12.34 -12.57
CA LEU A 269 -21.91 -10.98 -12.81
C LEU A 269 -20.43 -10.91 -13.17
N PHE A 270 -19.63 -11.84 -12.65
CA PHE A 270 -18.19 -11.89 -12.93
C PHE A 270 -17.88 -12.46 -14.33
N SER A 271 -18.79 -13.22 -14.93
CA SER A 271 -18.61 -13.85 -16.25
C SER A 271 -19.12 -13.00 -17.43
N VAL A 272 -19.76 -11.87 -17.17
CA VAL A 272 -20.21 -10.87 -18.16
C VAL A 272 -19.19 -9.75 -18.28
#